data_eb23f28bd0bc05c73adc8dc7cf51e166
#
_entry.id   eb23f28bd0bc05c73adc8dc7cf51e166
#
_cell.length_a   1.000
_cell.length_b   1.000
_cell.length_c   1.000
_cell.angle_alpha   90.00
_cell.angle_beta   90.00
_cell.angle_gamma   90.00
#
_symmetry.space_group_name_H-M   'P 1'
#
loop_
_entity.id
_entity.type
_entity.pdbx_description
1 polymer ?
#
loop_
_entity_poly.entity_id
_entity_poly.type
_entity_poly.pdbx_seq_one_letter_code
_entity_poly.pdbx_strand_id
1 'polypeptide(L)'
;MLAYATCLVGRQVGEDITSETFTVAWRRMRDIPTPPLPWLLGVARNLTRELRRRDGRQYALAAQEAQRVIASGAQVEDVAAGVTERAVALEALAGLSAADRELLTLVAWHGLGPRQAARVLGCSTATFSVRLHRARRRLERAVDAAGPSHDPHDPRDSRPKVTLKEH
;
A
#
# COMPACT_ATOMS: atom_id res chain seq x y z
N MET A 1 3.80 0.51 12.03
CA MET A 1 2.98 -0.65 12.48
C MET A 1 1.49 -0.36 12.33
N LEU A 2 0.92 0.61 13.07
CA LEU A 2 -0.52 0.91 13.04
C LEU A 2 -1.03 1.13 11.60
N ALA A 3 -0.37 1.96 10.80
CA ALA A 3 -0.76 2.22 9.42
C ALA A 3 -0.86 0.93 8.56
N TYR A 4 0.06 -0.03 8.77
CA TYR A 4 0.00 -1.31 8.08
C TYR A 4 -1.20 -2.16 8.53
N ALA A 5 -1.41 -2.29 9.84
CA ALA A 5 -2.53 -3.05 10.38
C ALA A 5 -3.88 -2.42 9.95
N THR A 6 -4.00 -1.08 10.04
CA THR A 6 -5.18 -0.34 9.59
C THR A 6 -5.47 -0.57 8.09
N CYS A 7 -4.43 -0.58 7.25
CA CYS A 7 -4.57 -0.87 5.82
C CYS A 7 -5.12 -2.29 5.56
N LEU A 8 -4.82 -3.25 6.43
CA LEU A 8 -5.28 -4.63 6.27
C LEU A 8 -6.71 -4.86 6.78
N VAL A 9 -7.09 -4.26 7.91
CA VAL A 9 -8.30 -4.65 8.65
C VAL A 9 -9.16 -3.47 9.15
N GLY A 10 -8.87 -2.25 8.72
CA GLY A 10 -9.54 -1.06 9.24
C GLY A 10 -8.93 -0.56 10.56
N ARG A 11 -9.35 0.63 10.98
CA ARG A 11 -8.71 1.35 12.09
C ARG A 11 -8.87 0.62 13.44
N GLN A 12 -10.11 0.33 13.84
CA GLN A 12 -10.41 -0.24 15.14
C GLN A 12 -9.68 -1.58 15.35
N VAL A 13 -9.85 -2.49 14.42
CA VAL A 13 -9.18 -3.79 14.47
C VAL A 13 -7.67 -3.66 14.28
N GLY A 14 -7.21 -2.68 13.51
CA GLY A 14 -5.80 -2.38 13.32
C GLY A 14 -5.11 -1.95 14.62
N GLU A 15 -5.80 -1.22 15.49
CA GLU A 15 -5.33 -0.86 16.83
C GLU A 15 -5.15 -2.09 17.72
N ASP A 16 -6.12 -3.02 17.71
CA ASP A 16 -6.06 -4.28 18.46
C ASP A 16 -4.90 -5.18 17.96
N ILE A 17 -4.78 -5.35 16.63
CA ILE A 17 -3.68 -6.10 16.02
C ILE A 17 -2.32 -5.50 16.36
N THR A 18 -2.23 -4.18 16.40
CA THR A 18 -0.99 -3.49 16.76
C THR A 18 -0.63 -3.76 18.22
N SER A 19 -1.59 -3.65 19.14
CA SER A 19 -1.40 -3.92 20.56
C SER A 19 -1.00 -5.38 20.82
N GLU A 20 -1.66 -6.33 20.17
CA GLU A 20 -1.32 -7.74 20.26
C GLU A 20 0.06 -8.06 19.65
N THR A 21 0.41 -7.41 18.55
CA THR A 21 1.75 -7.52 17.95
C THR A 21 2.85 -7.12 18.92
N PHE A 22 2.67 -6.02 19.65
CA PHE A 22 3.63 -5.58 20.66
C PHE A 22 3.64 -6.50 21.88
N THR A 23 2.50 -7.08 22.26
CA THR A 23 2.44 -8.10 23.30
C THR A 23 3.25 -9.35 22.93
N VAL A 24 3.12 -9.82 21.69
CA VAL A 24 3.95 -10.93 21.15
C VAL A 24 5.43 -10.54 21.14
N ALA A 25 5.74 -9.31 20.69
CA ALA A 25 7.11 -8.81 20.66
C ALA A 25 7.74 -8.75 22.07
N TRP A 26 7.00 -8.29 23.07
CA TRP A 26 7.44 -8.27 24.47
C TRP A 26 7.78 -9.68 24.98
N ARG A 27 6.89 -10.64 24.72
CA ARG A 27 7.11 -12.04 25.15
C ARG A 27 8.28 -12.71 24.43
N ARG A 28 8.63 -12.25 23.22
CA ARG A 28 9.70 -12.81 22.38
C ARG A 28 10.84 -11.82 22.13
N MET A 29 11.10 -10.93 23.06
CA MET A 29 12.07 -9.84 22.87
C MET A 29 13.47 -10.33 22.48
N ARG A 30 13.88 -11.51 22.99
CA ARG A 30 15.17 -12.13 22.69
C ARG A 30 15.28 -12.71 21.28
N ASP A 31 14.13 -12.99 20.64
CA ASP A 31 14.04 -13.64 19.33
C ASP A 31 13.84 -12.63 18.20
N ILE A 32 13.71 -11.34 18.54
CA ILE A 32 13.45 -10.29 17.55
C ILE A 32 14.74 -10.01 16.77
N PRO A 33 14.75 -10.23 15.43
CA PRO A 33 15.92 -9.96 14.62
C PRO A 33 16.16 -8.45 14.42
N THR A 34 17.39 -8.09 14.08
CA THR A 34 17.73 -6.74 13.64
C THR A 34 17.80 -6.71 12.11
N PRO A 35 17.10 -5.78 11.43
CA PRO A 35 16.12 -4.81 11.94
C PRO A 35 14.78 -5.45 12.35
N PRO A 36 14.08 -4.94 13.38
CA PRO A 36 12.89 -5.56 13.96
C PRO A 36 11.63 -5.40 13.10
N LEU A 37 11.55 -4.36 12.28
CA LEU A 37 10.33 -3.99 11.55
C LEU A 37 9.77 -5.12 10.66
N PRO A 38 10.55 -5.83 9.84
CA PRO A 38 10.02 -6.92 9.03
C PRO A 38 9.40 -8.06 9.87
N TRP A 39 9.99 -8.34 11.04
CA TRP A 39 9.47 -9.34 11.96
C TRP A 39 8.13 -8.91 12.56
N LEU A 40 8.04 -7.66 13.04
CA LEU A 40 6.81 -7.09 13.59
C LEU A 40 5.67 -7.08 12.56
N LEU A 41 5.95 -6.68 11.31
CA LEU A 41 4.98 -6.71 10.22
C LEU A 41 4.52 -8.14 9.91
N GLY A 42 5.43 -9.11 9.98
CA GLY A 42 5.11 -10.54 9.83
C GLY A 42 4.17 -11.05 10.94
N VAL A 43 4.40 -10.65 12.20
CA VAL A 43 3.51 -10.99 13.33
C VAL A 43 2.13 -10.38 13.12
N ALA A 44 2.04 -9.07 12.83
CA ALA A 44 0.77 -8.39 12.57
C ALA A 44 -0.02 -9.06 11.42
N ARG A 45 0.69 -9.45 10.35
CA ARG A 45 0.08 -10.17 9.23
C ARG A 45 -0.47 -11.54 9.64
N ASN A 46 0.25 -12.28 10.45
CA ASN A 46 -0.21 -13.59 10.93
C ASN A 46 -1.44 -13.46 11.83
N LEU A 47 -1.45 -12.50 12.75
CA LEU A 47 -2.60 -12.18 13.59
C LEU A 47 -3.82 -11.80 12.73
N THR A 48 -3.63 -10.93 11.74
CA THR A 48 -4.69 -10.56 10.79
C THR A 48 -5.24 -11.77 10.04
N ARG A 49 -4.37 -12.69 9.59
CA ARG A 49 -4.80 -13.90 8.87
C ARG A 49 -5.55 -14.87 9.77
N GLU A 50 -5.13 -14.98 11.01
CA GLU A 50 -5.81 -15.82 11.99
C GLU A 50 -7.20 -15.27 12.31
N LEU A 51 -7.30 -13.99 12.52
CA LEU A 51 -8.53 -13.29 12.78
C LEU A 51 -9.52 -13.45 11.59
N ARG A 52 -9.07 -13.23 10.36
CA ARG A 52 -9.88 -13.47 9.15
C ARG A 52 -10.38 -14.91 9.01
N ARG A 53 -9.63 -15.88 9.51
CA ARG A 53 -10.07 -17.30 9.51
C ARG A 53 -11.16 -17.55 10.54
N ARG A 54 -11.11 -16.88 11.69
CA ARG A 54 -12.11 -17.04 12.76
C ARG A 54 -13.43 -16.35 12.42
N ASP A 55 -13.37 -15.15 11.85
CA ASP A 55 -14.54 -14.25 11.70
C ASP A 55 -14.85 -13.87 10.24
N GLY A 56 -14.80 -14.82 9.33
CA GLY A 56 -14.82 -14.59 7.87
C GLY A 56 -15.95 -13.69 7.32
N ARG A 57 -17.05 -13.46 8.06
CA ARG A 57 -18.17 -12.58 7.66
C ARG A 57 -18.01 -11.12 8.13
N GLN A 58 -17.55 -10.89 9.35
CA GLN A 58 -17.35 -9.52 9.89
C GLN A 58 -16.20 -8.79 9.18
N TYR A 59 -15.21 -9.54 8.70
CA TYR A 59 -14.04 -8.98 8.03
C TYR A 59 -14.30 -8.43 6.63
N ALA A 60 -15.28 -8.96 5.91
CA ALA A 60 -15.66 -8.42 4.60
C ALA A 60 -16.13 -6.95 4.72
N LEU A 61 -16.89 -6.64 5.78
CA LEU A 61 -17.38 -5.29 6.08
C LEU A 61 -16.24 -4.35 6.53
N ALA A 62 -15.36 -4.81 7.42
CA ALA A 62 -14.22 -4.00 7.90
C ALA A 62 -13.18 -3.74 6.80
N ALA A 63 -12.99 -4.66 5.87
CA ALA A 63 -12.14 -4.47 4.71
C ALA A 63 -12.70 -3.43 3.73
N GLN A 64 -14.03 -3.34 3.57
CA GLN A 64 -14.68 -2.28 2.80
C GLN A 64 -14.52 -0.92 3.46
N GLU A 65 -14.60 -0.85 4.78
CA GLU A 65 -14.38 0.38 5.53
C GLU A 65 -12.93 0.85 5.45
N ALA A 66 -11.96 -0.07 5.54
CA ALA A 66 -10.54 0.24 5.31
C ALA A 66 -10.29 0.81 3.91
N GLN A 67 -11.01 0.34 2.89
CA GLN A 67 -10.97 0.91 1.55
C GLN A 67 -11.47 2.35 1.50
N ARG A 68 -12.58 2.65 2.21
CA ARG A 68 -13.13 4.00 2.29
C ARG A 68 -12.19 4.98 3.00
N VAL A 69 -11.56 4.56 4.09
CA VAL A 69 -10.59 5.38 4.83
C VAL A 69 -9.37 5.72 3.96
N ILE A 70 -8.88 4.78 3.16
CA ILE A 70 -7.78 5.02 2.21
C ILE A 70 -8.23 5.99 1.10
N ALA A 71 -9.44 5.79 0.56
CA ALA A 71 -10.02 6.64 -0.49
C ALA A 71 -10.34 8.06 0.01
N SER A 72 -10.74 8.22 1.29
CA SER A 72 -11.05 9.53 1.88
C SER A 72 -9.84 10.40 2.23
N GLY A 73 -8.61 9.88 2.03
CA GLY A 73 -7.40 10.68 2.22
C GLY A 73 -7.13 11.08 3.68
N ALA A 74 -7.78 10.44 4.64
CA ALA A 74 -7.62 10.74 6.06
C ALA A 74 -6.17 10.54 6.50
N GLN A 75 -5.49 11.64 6.65
CA GLN A 75 -4.14 11.94 7.12
C GLN A 75 -3.06 12.12 6.05
N VAL A 76 -3.08 13.27 5.37
CA VAL A 76 -1.95 14.22 5.34
C VAL A 76 -2.51 15.57 4.90
N GLU A 77 -2.47 16.56 5.77
CA GLU A 77 -2.55 17.98 5.41
C GLU A 77 -1.37 18.31 4.50
N ASP A 78 -1.62 18.85 3.33
CA ASP A 78 -1.08 20.09 2.78
C ASP A 78 -1.05 20.15 1.24
N VAL A 79 -1.40 21.35 0.73
CA VAL A 79 -1.13 21.96 -0.58
C VAL A 79 -2.06 21.64 -1.74
N ALA A 80 -2.83 22.65 -2.13
CA ALA A 80 -3.96 22.61 -3.09
C ALA A 80 -3.66 22.14 -4.54
N ALA A 81 -2.41 22.11 -4.99
CA ALA A 81 -2.06 21.63 -6.33
C ALA A 81 -1.80 20.10 -6.36
N GLY A 82 -1.34 19.52 -5.24
CA GLY A 82 -1.13 18.06 -5.11
C GLY A 82 -2.39 17.27 -4.76
N VAL A 83 -3.52 17.93 -4.50
CA VAL A 83 -4.76 17.26 -4.04
C VAL A 83 -5.36 16.40 -5.15
N THR A 84 -5.33 16.86 -6.39
CA THR A 84 -5.96 16.15 -7.52
C THR A 84 -5.15 14.90 -7.90
N GLU A 85 -3.84 15.01 -8.08
CA GLU A 85 -2.97 13.87 -8.41
C GLU A 85 -2.93 12.84 -7.28
N ARG A 86 -2.91 13.33 -6.05
CA ARG A 86 -2.94 12.48 -4.86
C ARG A 86 -4.28 11.76 -4.70
N ALA A 87 -5.41 12.44 -4.95
CA ALA A 87 -6.73 11.83 -4.93
C ALA A 87 -6.83 10.71 -5.98
N VAL A 88 -6.36 10.95 -7.20
CA VAL A 88 -6.28 9.96 -8.27
C VAL A 88 -5.42 8.75 -7.86
N ALA A 89 -4.24 8.99 -7.27
CA ALA A 89 -3.37 7.91 -6.82
C ALA A 89 -3.99 7.08 -5.68
N LEU A 90 -4.70 7.72 -4.75
CA LEU A 90 -5.40 7.04 -3.65
C LEU A 90 -6.59 6.23 -4.15
N GLU A 91 -7.36 6.76 -5.10
CA GLU A 91 -8.47 6.06 -5.74
C GLU A 91 -7.97 4.84 -6.54
N ALA A 92 -6.90 5.01 -7.31
CA ALA A 92 -6.24 3.92 -8.02
C ALA A 92 -5.75 2.83 -7.06
N LEU A 93 -5.14 3.19 -5.94
CA LEU A 93 -4.75 2.27 -4.88
C LEU A 93 -5.94 1.56 -4.24
N ALA A 94 -7.05 2.26 -4.00
CA ALA A 94 -8.27 1.69 -3.45
C ALA A 94 -8.90 0.65 -4.40
N GLY A 95 -8.78 0.85 -5.70
CA GLY A 95 -9.24 -0.09 -6.73
C GLY A 95 -8.41 -1.38 -6.86
N LEU A 96 -7.22 -1.43 -6.30
CA LEU A 96 -6.37 -2.62 -6.34
C LEU A 96 -6.87 -3.74 -5.41
N SER A 97 -6.49 -4.98 -5.73
CA SER A 97 -6.70 -6.09 -4.82
C SER A 97 -6.00 -5.85 -3.48
N ALA A 98 -6.55 -6.37 -2.38
CA ALA A 98 -5.93 -6.29 -1.05
C ALA A 98 -4.49 -6.83 -1.05
N ALA A 99 -4.21 -7.87 -1.84
CA ALA A 99 -2.89 -8.47 -1.97
C ALA A 99 -1.89 -7.55 -2.71
N ASP A 100 -2.32 -6.87 -3.78
CA ASP A 100 -1.47 -5.93 -4.50
C ASP A 100 -1.20 -4.68 -3.66
N ARG A 101 -2.21 -4.21 -2.94
CA ARG A 101 -2.12 -3.09 -2.01
C ARG A 101 -1.13 -3.37 -0.89
N GLU A 102 -1.21 -4.57 -0.26
CA GLU A 102 -0.26 -5.02 0.75
C GLU A 102 1.18 -5.00 0.23
N LEU A 103 1.42 -5.52 -0.99
CA LEU A 103 2.73 -5.51 -1.63
C LEU A 103 3.31 -4.10 -1.78
N LEU A 104 2.50 -3.18 -2.31
CA LEU A 104 2.91 -1.80 -2.55
C LEU A 104 3.16 -1.05 -1.24
N THR A 105 2.32 -1.26 -0.22
CA THR A 105 2.48 -0.66 1.11
C THR A 105 3.79 -1.08 1.77
N LEU A 106 4.16 -2.36 1.71
CA LEU A 106 5.40 -2.84 2.29
C LEU A 106 6.64 -2.18 1.68
N VAL A 107 6.61 -1.88 0.39
CA VAL A 107 7.74 -1.25 -0.31
C VAL A 107 7.69 0.27 -0.19
N ALA A 108 6.55 0.89 -0.51
CA ALA A 108 6.45 2.34 -0.61
C ALA A 108 6.40 3.04 0.76
N TRP A 109 5.64 2.50 1.71
CA TRP A 109 5.50 3.12 3.04
C TRP A 109 6.48 2.60 4.08
N HIS A 110 6.81 1.31 4.01
CA HIS A 110 7.70 0.71 5.00
C HIS A 110 9.14 0.59 4.53
N GLY A 111 9.43 0.94 3.27
CA GLY A 111 10.77 0.94 2.70
C GLY A 111 11.44 -0.44 2.70
N LEU A 112 10.66 -1.53 2.75
CA LEU A 112 11.22 -2.86 2.82
C LEU A 112 11.86 -3.26 1.49
N GLY A 113 13.10 -3.74 1.56
CA GLY A 113 13.73 -4.39 0.42
C GLY A 113 13.03 -5.71 0.05
N PRO A 114 13.22 -6.22 -1.19
CA PRO A 114 12.52 -7.40 -1.69
C PRO A 114 12.62 -8.64 -0.81
N ARG A 115 13.80 -8.89 -0.22
CA ARG A 115 14.02 -10.02 0.69
C ARG A 115 13.20 -9.89 1.99
N GLN A 116 13.13 -8.69 2.55
CA GLN A 116 12.40 -8.41 3.78
C GLN A 116 10.88 -8.52 3.54
N ALA A 117 10.38 -7.88 2.48
CA ALA A 117 8.98 -7.94 2.10
C ALA A 117 8.52 -9.37 1.76
N ALA A 118 9.33 -10.14 1.02
CA ALA A 118 9.08 -11.54 0.74
C ALA A 118 8.93 -12.37 2.03
N ARG A 119 9.80 -12.10 3.03
CA ARG A 119 9.73 -12.76 4.35
C ARG A 119 8.44 -12.41 5.09
N VAL A 120 8.03 -11.14 5.08
CA VAL A 120 6.74 -10.72 5.66
C VAL A 120 5.56 -11.44 5.00
N LEU A 121 5.60 -11.59 3.68
CA LEU A 121 4.53 -12.23 2.91
C LEU A 121 4.58 -13.76 2.94
N GLY A 122 5.66 -14.36 3.45
CA GLY A 122 5.85 -15.81 3.48
C GLY A 122 6.01 -16.41 2.09
N CYS A 123 6.73 -15.73 1.18
CA CYS A 123 7.01 -16.21 -0.16
C CYS A 123 8.49 -16.05 -0.54
N SER A 124 8.92 -16.65 -1.65
CA SER A 124 10.27 -16.45 -2.17
C SER A 124 10.47 -15.02 -2.69
N THR A 125 11.71 -14.54 -2.69
CA THR A 125 12.06 -13.22 -3.24
C THR A 125 11.71 -13.12 -4.73
N ALA A 126 11.90 -14.20 -5.48
CA ALA A 126 11.52 -14.25 -6.90
C ALA A 126 10.01 -14.09 -7.09
N THR A 127 9.21 -14.83 -6.31
CA THR A 127 7.74 -14.72 -6.32
C THR A 127 7.30 -13.30 -5.94
N PHE A 128 7.93 -12.73 -4.91
CA PHE A 128 7.65 -11.35 -4.50
C PHE A 128 7.91 -10.36 -5.63
N SER A 129 9.08 -10.44 -6.29
CA SER A 129 9.47 -9.52 -7.36
C SER A 129 8.50 -9.57 -8.54
N VAL A 130 8.09 -10.76 -8.96
CA VAL A 130 7.10 -10.92 -10.04
C VAL A 130 5.74 -10.32 -9.64
N ARG A 131 5.28 -10.59 -8.41
CA ARG A 131 4.01 -10.05 -7.92
C ARG A 131 4.06 -8.53 -7.79
N LEU A 132 5.17 -7.96 -7.29
CA LEU A 132 5.38 -6.53 -7.17
C LEU A 132 5.37 -5.84 -8.54
N HIS A 133 6.06 -6.42 -9.52
CA HIS A 133 6.03 -5.89 -10.89
C HIS A 133 4.61 -5.84 -11.45
N ARG A 134 3.84 -6.91 -11.28
CA ARG A 134 2.44 -6.97 -11.72
C ARG A 134 1.54 -5.97 -10.97
N ALA A 135 1.74 -5.80 -9.66
CA ALA A 135 1.00 -4.85 -8.86
C ALA A 135 1.27 -3.40 -9.29
N ARG A 136 2.54 -3.04 -9.56
CA ARG A 136 2.92 -1.73 -10.11
C ARG A 136 2.24 -1.46 -11.45
N ARG A 137 2.28 -2.43 -12.37
CA ARG A 137 1.61 -2.32 -13.67
C ARG A 137 0.09 -2.15 -13.57
N ARG A 138 -0.54 -2.73 -12.55
CA ARG A 138 -1.98 -2.52 -12.30
C ARG A 138 -2.24 -1.14 -11.73
N LEU A 139 -1.39 -0.66 -10.82
CA LEU A 139 -1.49 0.68 -10.28
C LEU A 139 -1.31 1.73 -11.38
N GLU A 140 -0.27 1.62 -12.22
CA GLU A 140 -0.04 2.51 -13.36
C GLU A 140 -1.29 2.62 -14.23
N ARG A 141 -1.85 1.48 -14.67
CA ARG A 141 -3.09 1.47 -15.47
C ARG A 141 -4.29 2.06 -14.74
N ALA A 142 -4.40 1.87 -13.44
CA ALA A 142 -5.50 2.44 -12.66
C ALA A 142 -5.36 3.97 -12.52
N VAL A 143 -4.14 4.48 -12.37
CA VAL A 143 -3.85 5.92 -12.36
C VAL A 143 -4.13 6.53 -13.72
N ASP A 144 -3.68 5.90 -14.81
CA ASP A 144 -3.94 6.37 -16.18
C ASP A 144 -5.44 6.43 -16.51
N ALA A 145 -6.21 5.46 -16.00
CA ALA A 145 -7.66 5.40 -16.18
C ALA A 145 -8.42 6.41 -15.31
N ALA A 146 -7.88 6.80 -14.15
CA ALA A 146 -8.48 7.76 -13.23
C ALA A 146 -8.01 9.21 -13.47
N GLY A 147 -6.90 9.38 -14.24
CA GLY A 147 -6.42 10.69 -14.64
C GLY A 147 -7.40 11.39 -15.57
N PRO A 148 -7.39 12.73 -15.65
CA PRO A 148 -8.18 13.46 -16.64
C PRO A 148 -7.81 12.90 -18.02
N SER A 149 -8.83 12.48 -18.78
CA SER A 149 -8.68 11.98 -20.13
C SER A 149 -7.78 12.94 -20.88
N HIS A 150 -6.59 12.47 -21.28
CA HIS A 150 -5.70 13.24 -22.14
C HIS A 150 -6.49 13.44 -23.45
N ASP A 151 -7.08 14.63 -23.60
CA ASP A 151 -7.73 15.04 -24.82
C ASP A 151 -6.60 15.26 -25.85
N PRO A 152 -6.47 14.40 -26.88
CA PRO A 152 -5.42 14.56 -27.88
C PRO A 152 -5.57 15.86 -28.68
N HIS A 153 -6.54 16.70 -28.36
CA HIS A 153 -6.84 17.95 -29.06
C HIS A 153 -6.70 19.21 -28.15
N ASP A 154 -6.01 19.12 -26.98
CA ASP A 154 -5.69 20.33 -26.21
C ASP A 154 -4.62 21.16 -26.97
N PRO A 155 -4.99 22.34 -27.50
CA PRO A 155 -4.07 23.19 -28.27
C PRO A 155 -2.91 23.77 -27.43
N ARG A 156 -2.82 23.47 -26.13
CA ARG A 156 -1.78 23.94 -25.21
C ARG A 156 -0.52 23.06 -25.20
N ASP A 157 -0.55 21.87 -25.84
CA ASP A 157 0.64 20.99 -25.95
C ASP A 157 1.50 21.26 -27.21
N SER A 158 1.34 22.44 -27.84
CA SER A 158 2.25 22.92 -28.86
C SER A 158 3.55 23.44 -28.23
N ARG A 159 4.39 22.54 -27.72
CA ARG A 159 5.77 22.90 -27.36
C ARG A 159 6.52 23.28 -28.65
N PRO A 160 7.12 24.48 -28.72
CA PRO A 160 7.93 24.87 -29.87
C PRO A 160 9.14 23.92 -29.96
N LYS A 161 9.27 23.24 -31.08
CA LYS A 161 10.48 22.50 -31.45
C LYS A 161 11.63 23.50 -31.53
N VAL A 162 12.48 23.53 -30.49
CA VAL A 162 13.74 24.28 -30.54
C VAL A 162 14.67 23.55 -31.51
N THR A 163 14.75 24.05 -32.73
CA THR A 163 15.77 23.66 -33.69
C THR A 163 17.08 24.33 -33.30
N LEU A 164 17.98 23.61 -32.68
CA LEU A 164 19.38 23.98 -32.54
C LEU A 164 19.99 23.95 -33.95
N LYS A 165 20.23 25.14 -34.55
CA LYS A 165 21.13 25.30 -35.69
C LYS A 165 22.55 25.23 -35.15
N GLU A 166 23.28 24.22 -35.59
CA GLU A 166 24.74 24.17 -35.50
C GLU A 166 25.35 25.28 -36.38
N HIS A 167 26.28 26.01 -35.80
CA HIS A 167 27.32 26.78 -36.50
C HIS A 167 28.66 26.41 -35.90
#